data_b1cf9a910ccbe910e2fe91e0e248d2be
#
_entry.id   b1cf9a910ccbe910e2fe91e0e248d2be
#
_cell.length_a   1.000
_cell.length_b   1.000
_cell.length_c   1.000
_cell.angle_alpha   90.00
_cell.angle_beta   90.00
_cell.angle_gamma   90.00
#
_symmetry.space_group_name_H-M   'P 1'
#
loop_
_entity.id
_entity.type
_entity.pdbx_description
1 polymer ?
#
loop_
_entity_poly.entity_id
_entity_poly.type
_entity_poly.pdbx_seq_one_letter_code
_entity_poly.pdbx_strand_id
1 'polypeptide(L)'
;IPVATVARLPVYQRGLVSLADSGSHTVSSEELATACGVTSAKLRKDLSYLGSYGTRGVGYDVQFLTYQIARELGLTSPWGVVVVGVGNLGRALVSYRGFASRGFQVVGLIDSHPDVVGTVVSVVDRRITVESVENLRAIVADNDARIGVITTPADAAQDIADRLVAAGVRSIV
;
A
#
# COMPACT_ATOMS: atom_id res chain seq x y z
N ILE A 1 -12.31 6.93 13.29
CA ILE A 1 -13.20 6.24 12.33
C ILE A 1 -13.47 4.84 12.87
N PRO A 2 -14.73 4.34 12.90
CA PRO A 2 -15.03 2.97 13.32
C PRO A 2 -14.35 1.94 12.40
N VAL A 3 -13.83 0.85 13.00
CA VAL A 3 -13.13 -0.24 12.27
C VAL A 3 -13.99 -0.78 11.12
N ALA A 4 -15.29 -0.97 11.36
CA ALA A 4 -16.21 -1.45 10.34
C ALA A 4 -16.41 -0.46 9.17
N THR A 5 -16.22 0.85 9.38
CA THR A 5 -16.21 1.86 8.33
C THR A 5 -14.91 1.76 7.52
N VAL A 6 -13.76 1.69 8.21
CA VAL A 6 -12.45 1.55 7.55
C VAL A 6 -12.44 0.33 6.63
N ALA A 7 -12.98 -0.81 7.09
CA ALA A 7 -13.06 -2.04 6.27
C ALA A 7 -13.89 -1.89 4.98
N ARG A 8 -14.81 -0.91 4.91
CA ARG A 8 -15.63 -0.65 3.71
C ARG A 8 -15.03 0.40 2.77
N LEU A 9 -14.11 1.24 3.24
CA LEU A 9 -13.51 2.28 2.39
C LEU A 9 -12.90 1.73 1.09
N PRO A 10 -12.19 0.57 1.08
CA PRO A 10 -11.69 -0.01 -0.17
C PRO A 10 -12.81 -0.40 -1.16
N VAL A 11 -14.00 -0.77 -0.65
CA VAL A 11 -15.16 -1.07 -1.52
C VAL A 11 -15.67 0.22 -2.17
N TYR A 12 -15.79 1.29 -1.38
CA TYR A 12 -16.22 2.61 -1.89
C TYR A 12 -15.24 3.17 -2.90
N GLN A 13 -13.93 3.03 -2.63
CA GLN A 13 -12.90 3.46 -3.57
C GLN A 13 -13.00 2.74 -4.92
N ARG A 14 -13.17 1.41 -4.92
CA ARG A 14 -13.35 0.65 -6.17
C ARG A 14 -14.60 1.07 -6.93
N GLY A 15 -15.72 1.30 -6.23
CA GLY A 15 -16.95 1.79 -6.83
C GLY A 15 -16.76 3.16 -7.49
N LEU A 16 -16.06 4.08 -6.83
CA LEU A 16 -15.76 5.40 -7.36
C LEU A 16 -14.82 5.34 -8.58
N VAL A 17 -13.79 4.50 -8.54
CA VAL A 17 -12.88 4.30 -9.70
C VAL A 17 -13.66 3.77 -10.90
N SER A 18 -14.53 2.77 -10.72
CA SER A 18 -15.37 2.24 -11.79
C SER A 18 -16.32 3.30 -12.38
N LEU A 19 -16.87 4.17 -11.53
CA LEU A 19 -17.71 5.29 -11.98
C LEU A 19 -16.90 6.36 -12.73
N ALA A 20 -15.68 6.66 -12.27
CA ALA A 20 -14.77 7.57 -12.98
C ALA A 20 -14.41 7.02 -14.37
N ASP A 21 -14.10 5.73 -14.48
CA ASP A 21 -13.77 5.06 -15.74
C ASP A 21 -14.95 5.06 -16.72
N SER A 22 -16.20 5.09 -16.21
CA SER A 22 -17.41 5.25 -17.02
C SER A 22 -17.74 6.73 -17.37
N GLY A 23 -16.87 7.65 -16.98
CA GLY A 23 -17.01 9.09 -17.30
C GLY A 23 -17.88 9.89 -16.32
N SER A 24 -18.24 9.33 -15.16
CA SER A 24 -19.03 10.03 -14.16
C SER A 24 -18.17 11.03 -13.38
N HIS A 25 -18.52 12.32 -13.42
CA HIS A 25 -17.85 13.35 -12.62
C HIS A 25 -18.50 13.57 -11.26
N THR A 26 -19.81 13.38 -11.17
CA THR A 26 -20.59 13.48 -9.93
C THR A 26 -21.44 12.23 -9.77
N VAL A 27 -21.69 11.83 -8.52
CA VAL A 27 -22.47 10.64 -8.19
C VAL A 27 -23.35 10.92 -6.98
N SER A 28 -24.62 10.47 -7.02
CA SER A 28 -25.51 10.53 -5.87
C SER A 28 -25.13 9.46 -4.83
N SER A 29 -25.62 9.63 -3.59
CA SER A 29 -25.43 8.60 -2.55
C SER A 29 -26.12 7.29 -2.88
N GLU A 30 -27.20 7.32 -3.66
CA GLU A 30 -27.95 6.15 -4.12
C GLU A 30 -27.15 5.35 -5.17
N GLU A 31 -26.62 6.03 -6.18
CA GLU A 31 -25.83 5.42 -7.26
C GLU A 31 -24.55 4.78 -6.70
N LEU A 32 -23.79 5.53 -5.87
CA LEU A 32 -22.56 5.01 -5.26
C LEU A 32 -22.88 3.84 -4.31
N ALA A 33 -23.94 3.92 -3.51
CA ALA A 33 -24.35 2.84 -2.62
C ALA A 33 -24.73 1.56 -3.40
N THR A 34 -25.44 1.71 -4.50
CA THR A 34 -25.80 0.61 -5.41
C THR A 34 -24.55 -0.02 -6.01
N ALA A 35 -23.61 0.77 -6.52
CA ALA A 35 -22.35 0.28 -7.07
C ALA A 35 -21.49 -0.47 -6.03
N CYS A 36 -21.64 -0.12 -4.74
CA CYS A 36 -20.90 -0.73 -3.64
C CYS A 36 -21.66 -1.83 -2.87
N GLY A 37 -22.89 -2.13 -3.24
CA GLY A 37 -23.72 -3.16 -2.58
C GLY A 37 -24.11 -2.81 -1.13
N VAL A 38 -24.28 -1.51 -0.81
CA VAL A 38 -24.69 -1.01 0.50
C VAL A 38 -25.94 -0.12 0.39
N THR A 39 -26.51 0.26 1.54
CA THR A 39 -27.61 1.26 1.54
C THR A 39 -27.04 2.69 1.52
N SER A 40 -27.76 3.64 0.90
CA SER A 40 -27.36 5.04 0.85
C SER A 40 -27.27 5.68 2.25
N ALA A 41 -28.10 5.25 3.19
CA ALA A 41 -28.02 5.69 4.58
C ALA A 41 -26.70 5.23 5.25
N LYS A 42 -26.28 3.97 5.00
CA LYS A 42 -25.02 3.44 5.50
C LYS A 42 -23.81 4.16 4.88
N LEU A 43 -23.83 4.35 3.57
CA LEU A 43 -22.80 5.08 2.85
C LEU A 43 -22.63 6.50 3.43
N ARG A 44 -23.73 7.26 3.54
CA ARG A 44 -23.69 8.62 4.12
C ARG A 44 -23.13 8.64 5.53
N LYS A 45 -23.54 7.69 6.39
CA LYS A 45 -23.01 7.57 7.74
C LYS A 45 -21.52 7.27 7.74
N ASP A 46 -21.06 6.34 6.90
CA ASP A 46 -19.64 5.99 6.82
C ASP A 46 -18.81 7.19 6.32
N LEU A 47 -19.25 7.86 5.27
CA LEU A 47 -18.55 9.03 4.73
C LEU A 47 -18.55 10.22 5.69
N SER A 48 -19.56 10.38 6.55
CA SER A 48 -19.59 11.44 7.56
C SER A 48 -18.48 11.33 8.61
N TYR A 49 -17.91 10.16 8.82
CA TYR A 49 -16.73 9.99 9.67
C TYR A 49 -15.43 10.53 9.05
N LEU A 50 -15.39 10.66 7.74
CA LEU A 50 -14.25 11.20 7.00
C LEU A 50 -14.35 12.73 6.87
N GLY A 51 -15.56 13.24 6.77
CA GLY A 51 -15.86 14.66 6.56
C GLY A 51 -17.16 14.88 5.80
N SER A 52 -17.44 16.15 5.51
CA SER A 52 -18.66 16.59 4.80
C SER A 52 -18.33 16.77 3.31
N TYR A 53 -18.40 15.72 2.53
CA TYR A 53 -17.95 15.72 1.12
C TYR A 53 -19.09 15.81 0.10
N GLY A 54 -20.33 15.57 0.54
CA GLY A 54 -21.50 15.63 -0.33
C GLY A 54 -22.19 16.99 -0.30
N THR A 55 -22.64 17.46 -1.47
CA THR A 55 -23.49 18.63 -1.59
C THR A 55 -24.94 18.19 -1.74
N ARG A 56 -25.83 18.76 -0.91
CA ARG A 56 -27.25 18.43 -0.94
C ARG A 56 -27.84 18.73 -2.33
N GLY A 57 -28.50 17.76 -2.95
CA GLY A 57 -29.11 17.86 -4.27
C GLY A 57 -28.13 17.68 -5.43
N VAL A 58 -26.83 17.62 -5.19
CA VAL A 58 -25.78 17.42 -6.22
C VAL A 58 -25.12 16.04 -6.09
N GLY A 59 -24.82 15.61 -4.87
CA GLY A 59 -24.09 14.38 -4.61
C GLY A 59 -22.62 14.62 -4.26
N TYR A 60 -21.76 13.72 -4.70
CA TYR A 60 -20.32 13.73 -4.45
C TYR A 60 -19.56 13.95 -5.75
N ASP A 61 -18.52 14.77 -5.70
CA ASP A 61 -17.52 14.80 -6.76
C ASP A 61 -16.70 13.50 -6.69
N VAL A 62 -16.66 12.77 -7.79
CA VAL A 62 -16.05 11.42 -7.85
C VAL A 62 -14.55 11.47 -7.62
N GLN A 63 -13.85 12.41 -8.29
CA GLN A 63 -12.39 12.52 -8.16
C GLN A 63 -11.99 12.98 -6.75
N PHE A 64 -12.68 13.98 -6.23
CA PHE A 64 -12.41 14.50 -4.89
C PHE A 64 -12.65 13.43 -3.82
N LEU A 65 -13.80 12.74 -3.87
CA LEU A 65 -14.10 11.69 -2.88
C LEU A 65 -13.14 10.50 -2.98
N THR A 66 -12.74 10.10 -4.19
CA THR A 66 -11.72 9.08 -4.43
C THR A 66 -10.40 9.46 -3.75
N TYR A 67 -9.95 10.71 -3.94
CA TYR A 67 -8.73 11.20 -3.28
C TYR A 67 -8.85 11.21 -1.75
N GLN A 68 -9.97 11.66 -1.20
CA GLN A 68 -10.18 11.71 0.25
C GLN A 68 -10.16 10.30 0.87
N ILE A 69 -10.83 9.34 0.23
CA ILE A 69 -10.80 7.93 0.68
C ILE A 69 -9.38 7.36 0.56
N ALA A 70 -8.68 7.62 -0.54
CA ALA A 70 -7.30 7.18 -0.71
C ALA A 70 -6.39 7.75 0.38
N ARG A 71 -6.56 9.01 0.75
CA ARG A 71 -5.83 9.65 1.85
C ARG A 71 -6.08 8.96 3.19
N GLU A 72 -7.33 8.68 3.52
CA GLU A 72 -7.69 7.99 4.77
C GLU A 72 -7.19 6.54 4.81
N LEU A 73 -7.08 5.89 3.66
CA LEU A 73 -6.46 4.57 3.52
C LEU A 73 -4.93 4.60 3.49
N GLY A 74 -4.32 5.80 3.53
CA GLY A 74 -2.87 5.96 3.44
C GLY A 74 -2.29 5.65 2.06
N LEU A 75 -3.09 5.72 0.99
CA LEU A 75 -2.68 5.40 -0.38
C LEU A 75 -2.16 6.61 -1.17
N THR A 76 -2.12 7.79 -0.55
CA THR A 76 -1.66 9.04 -1.19
C THR A 76 -0.16 9.25 -1.10
N SER A 77 0.52 8.47 -0.25
CA SER A 77 1.98 8.48 -0.14
C SER A 77 2.52 7.06 -0.34
N PRO A 78 3.67 6.92 -0.99
CA PRO A 78 4.25 5.59 -1.16
C PRO A 78 4.70 5.01 0.18
N TRP A 79 4.41 3.74 0.40
CA TRP A 79 4.89 2.97 1.54
C TRP A 79 6.24 2.35 1.22
N GLY A 80 7.28 2.74 1.94
CA GLY A 80 8.61 2.15 1.82
C GLY A 80 8.61 0.67 2.20
N VAL A 81 9.06 -0.17 1.28
CA VAL A 81 9.18 -1.63 1.45
C VAL A 81 10.64 -2.03 1.39
N VAL A 82 11.12 -2.78 2.37
CA VAL A 82 12.40 -3.47 2.32
C VAL A 82 12.15 -4.97 2.08
N VAL A 83 12.87 -5.55 1.13
CA VAL A 83 12.79 -6.99 0.82
C VAL A 83 14.05 -7.67 1.32
N VAL A 84 13.90 -8.70 2.13
CA VAL A 84 14.99 -9.49 2.69
C VAL A 84 14.98 -10.89 2.10
N GLY A 85 16.08 -11.26 1.43
CA GLY A 85 16.22 -12.44 0.59
C GLY A 85 16.02 -12.10 -0.89
N VAL A 86 17.11 -11.95 -1.65
CA VAL A 86 17.09 -11.57 -3.07
C VAL A 86 17.36 -12.77 -3.98
N GLY A 87 16.80 -13.92 -3.57
CA GLY A 87 16.73 -15.15 -4.36
C GLY A 87 15.66 -15.07 -5.47
N ASN A 88 15.24 -16.21 -5.97
CA ASN A 88 14.26 -16.28 -7.07
C ASN A 88 12.94 -15.58 -6.72
N LEU A 89 12.39 -15.83 -5.52
CA LEU A 89 11.14 -15.22 -5.07
C LEU A 89 11.29 -13.72 -4.88
N GLY A 90 12.36 -13.27 -4.18
CA GLY A 90 12.62 -11.85 -3.96
C GLY A 90 12.77 -11.08 -5.28
N ARG A 91 13.53 -11.61 -6.24
CA ARG A 91 13.69 -11.01 -7.58
C ARG A 91 12.39 -10.93 -8.36
N ALA A 92 11.58 -12.00 -8.34
CA ALA A 92 10.28 -12.02 -9.00
C ALA A 92 9.34 -10.95 -8.39
N LEU A 93 9.34 -10.85 -7.07
CA LEU A 93 8.50 -9.92 -6.34
C LEU A 93 8.86 -8.46 -6.64
N VAL A 94 10.14 -8.10 -6.57
CA VAL A 94 10.58 -6.70 -6.81
C VAL A 94 10.44 -6.25 -8.26
N SER A 95 10.37 -7.19 -9.20
CA SER A 95 10.09 -6.92 -10.61
C SER A 95 8.61 -6.70 -10.89
N TYR A 96 7.72 -7.01 -9.93
CA TYR A 96 6.28 -6.92 -10.13
C TYR A 96 5.79 -5.47 -10.07
N ARG A 97 5.35 -4.96 -11.24
CA ARG A 97 4.85 -3.57 -11.38
C ARG A 97 3.62 -3.26 -10.53
N GLY A 98 2.88 -4.27 -10.10
CA GLY A 98 1.69 -4.12 -9.25
C GLY A 98 1.96 -3.56 -7.85
N PHE A 99 3.21 -3.53 -7.37
CA PHE A 99 3.56 -2.85 -6.12
C PHE A 99 3.41 -1.34 -6.25
N ALA A 100 4.05 -0.74 -7.26
CA ALA A 100 4.03 0.70 -7.46
C ALA A 100 2.61 1.23 -7.69
N SER A 101 1.77 0.50 -8.45
CA SER A 101 0.38 0.90 -8.70
C SER A 101 -0.52 0.84 -7.46
N ARG A 102 -0.08 0.17 -6.40
CA ARG A 102 -0.77 0.09 -5.10
C ARG A 102 -0.15 0.96 -4.01
N GLY A 103 0.77 1.85 -4.38
CA GLY A 103 1.42 2.75 -3.44
C GLY A 103 2.57 2.12 -2.64
N PHE A 104 3.08 0.94 -3.04
CA PHE A 104 4.25 0.33 -2.41
C PHE A 104 5.50 0.63 -3.21
N GLN A 105 6.53 1.13 -2.55
CA GLN A 105 7.81 1.44 -3.16
C GLN A 105 8.91 0.60 -2.51
N VAL A 106 9.55 -0.29 -3.27
CA VAL A 106 10.74 -0.99 -2.79
C VAL A 106 11.87 0.02 -2.65
N VAL A 107 12.36 0.19 -1.42
CA VAL A 107 13.39 1.16 -1.06
C VAL A 107 14.71 0.52 -0.65
N GLY A 108 14.70 -0.78 -0.34
CA GLY A 108 15.89 -1.52 0.03
C GLY A 108 15.78 -3.00 -0.32
N LEU A 109 16.91 -3.58 -0.68
CA LEU A 109 17.10 -5.00 -0.95
C LEU A 109 18.21 -5.52 -0.04
N ILE A 110 17.94 -6.56 0.70
CA ILE A 110 18.83 -7.12 1.72
C ILE A 110 19.07 -8.61 1.46
N ASP A 111 20.30 -9.04 1.56
CA ASP A 111 20.66 -10.45 1.53
C ASP A 111 21.85 -10.72 2.47
N SER A 112 22.06 -11.99 2.82
CA SER A 112 23.23 -12.44 3.59
C SER A 112 24.26 -13.15 2.72
N HIS A 113 23.91 -13.55 1.49
CA HIS A 113 24.79 -14.32 0.63
C HIS A 113 25.85 -13.43 -0.03
N PRO A 114 27.17 -13.74 0.11
CA PRO A 114 28.24 -12.88 -0.42
C PRO A 114 28.15 -12.62 -1.94
N ASP A 115 27.70 -13.60 -2.71
CA ASP A 115 27.58 -13.47 -4.17
C ASP A 115 26.36 -12.63 -4.59
N VAL A 116 25.46 -12.32 -3.67
CA VAL A 116 24.24 -11.51 -3.92
C VAL A 116 24.42 -10.09 -3.42
N VAL A 117 25.04 -9.92 -2.27
CA VAL A 117 25.37 -8.61 -1.71
C VAL A 117 26.29 -7.83 -2.66
N GLY A 118 25.97 -6.55 -2.88
CA GLY A 118 26.68 -5.68 -3.83
C GLY A 118 26.17 -5.80 -5.27
N THR A 119 25.35 -6.78 -5.61
CA THR A 119 24.74 -6.83 -6.95
C THR A 119 23.65 -5.76 -7.11
N VAL A 120 23.43 -5.33 -8.35
CA VAL A 120 22.41 -4.32 -8.67
C VAL A 120 21.20 -5.01 -9.30
N VAL A 121 20.03 -4.79 -8.72
CA VAL A 121 18.76 -5.35 -9.18
C VAL A 121 17.88 -4.23 -9.75
N SER A 122 17.27 -4.49 -10.91
CA SER A 122 16.27 -3.59 -11.49
C SER A 122 14.93 -3.78 -10.79
N VAL A 123 14.39 -2.72 -10.22
CA VAL A 123 13.13 -2.69 -9.49
C VAL A 123 12.21 -1.69 -10.19
N VAL A 124 11.33 -2.19 -11.04
CA VAL A 124 10.45 -1.37 -11.90
C VAL A 124 11.26 -0.31 -12.67
N ASP A 125 11.26 0.95 -12.24
CA ASP A 125 11.95 2.07 -12.90
C ASP A 125 13.23 2.51 -12.15
N ARG A 126 13.69 1.72 -11.20
CA ARG A 126 14.84 2.02 -10.34
C ARG A 126 15.84 0.88 -10.34
N ARG A 127 17.10 1.21 -10.02
CA ARG A 127 18.15 0.24 -9.76
C ARG A 127 18.54 0.35 -8.29
N ILE A 128 18.53 -0.77 -7.58
CA ILE A 128 18.85 -0.84 -6.16
C ILE A 128 19.99 -1.83 -5.96
N THR A 129 21.01 -1.42 -5.23
CA THR A 129 22.09 -2.32 -4.81
C THR A 129 21.60 -3.18 -3.67
N VAL A 130 21.91 -4.48 -3.70
CA VAL A 130 21.61 -5.40 -2.59
C VAL A 130 22.62 -5.16 -1.48
N GLU A 131 22.13 -4.83 -0.31
CA GLU A 131 22.92 -4.56 0.87
C GLU A 131 22.99 -5.76 1.79
N SER A 132 24.02 -5.78 2.65
CA SER A 132 24.16 -6.79 3.70
C SER A 132 23.05 -6.66 4.76
N VAL A 133 22.66 -7.77 5.36
CA VAL A 133 21.72 -7.80 6.51
C VAL A 133 22.20 -6.93 7.68
N GLU A 134 23.49 -6.68 7.80
CA GLU A 134 24.07 -5.77 8.82
C GLU A 134 23.63 -4.31 8.61
N ASN A 135 23.33 -3.92 7.37
CA ASN A 135 22.89 -2.57 7.01
C ASN A 135 21.37 -2.39 7.11
N LEU A 136 20.61 -3.45 7.44
CA LEU A 136 19.15 -3.44 7.48
C LEU A 136 18.60 -2.26 8.28
N ARG A 137 19.12 -2.01 9.48
CA ARG A 137 18.65 -0.93 10.35
C ARG A 137 18.84 0.46 9.74
N ALA A 138 19.98 0.70 9.14
CA ALA A 138 20.28 1.97 8.47
C ALA A 138 19.35 2.18 7.27
N ILE A 139 19.16 1.16 6.44
CA ILE A 139 18.30 1.23 5.26
C ILE A 139 16.83 1.48 5.64
N VAL A 140 16.33 0.81 6.69
CA VAL A 140 14.97 1.06 7.20
C VAL A 140 14.80 2.49 7.67
N ALA A 141 15.78 3.02 8.43
CA ALA A 141 15.73 4.37 8.96
C ALA A 141 15.86 5.45 7.87
N ASP A 142 16.87 5.34 7.00
CA ASP A 142 17.17 6.33 5.98
C ASP A 142 16.11 6.46 4.90
N ASN A 143 15.35 5.39 4.66
CA ASN A 143 14.30 5.34 3.63
C ASN A 143 12.88 5.31 4.20
N ASP A 144 12.69 5.48 5.50
CA ASP A 144 11.40 5.38 6.20
C ASP A 144 10.62 4.10 5.79
N ALA A 145 11.31 2.97 5.71
CA ALA A 145 10.69 1.71 5.34
C ALA A 145 9.76 1.25 6.46
N ARG A 146 8.50 1.03 6.11
CA ARG A 146 7.45 0.64 7.06
C ARG A 146 7.04 -0.81 6.94
N ILE A 147 7.36 -1.44 5.82
CA ILE A 147 6.96 -2.80 5.48
C ILE A 147 8.23 -3.62 5.20
N GLY A 148 8.35 -4.76 5.84
CA GLY A 148 9.36 -5.78 5.56
C GLY A 148 8.74 -6.96 4.85
N VAL A 149 9.34 -7.39 3.76
CA VAL A 149 8.94 -8.60 3.05
C VAL A 149 10.06 -9.63 3.19
N ILE A 150 9.74 -10.79 3.77
CA ILE A 150 10.69 -11.87 4.01
C ILE A 150 10.54 -12.91 2.90
N THR A 151 11.60 -13.09 2.14
CA THR A 151 11.69 -14.08 1.06
C THR A 151 12.91 -14.99 1.24
N THR A 152 13.36 -15.12 2.49
CA THR A 152 14.41 -16.05 2.90
C THR A 152 13.87 -17.46 3.13
N PRO A 153 14.72 -18.50 3.22
CA PRO A 153 14.33 -19.81 3.72
C PRO A 153 13.67 -19.73 5.10
N ALA A 154 12.81 -20.71 5.40
CA ALA A 154 11.98 -20.71 6.61
C ALA A 154 12.79 -20.72 7.93
N ASP A 155 13.95 -21.33 7.92
CA ASP A 155 14.87 -21.41 9.06
C ASP A 155 15.49 -20.04 9.43
N ALA A 156 15.64 -19.14 8.45
CA ALA A 156 16.14 -17.78 8.67
C ALA A 156 15.02 -16.77 8.95
N ALA A 157 13.77 -17.10 8.67
CA ALA A 157 12.67 -16.13 8.66
C ALA A 157 12.44 -15.45 10.01
N GLN A 158 12.55 -16.19 11.13
CA GLN A 158 12.31 -15.63 12.46
C GLN A 158 13.40 -14.63 12.87
N ASP A 159 14.69 -14.93 12.64
CA ASP A 159 15.77 -13.96 12.92
C ASP A 159 15.60 -12.68 12.12
N ILE A 160 15.23 -12.79 10.84
CA ILE A 160 14.97 -11.63 9.99
C ILE A 160 13.76 -10.83 10.48
N ALA A 161 12.67 -11.49 10.90
CA ALA A 161 11.51 -10.82 11.47
C ALA A 161 11.88 -10.00 12.72
N ASP A 162 12.65 -10.59 13.62
CA ASP A 162 13.10 -9.92 14.85
C ASP A 162 13.99 -8.70 14.53
N ARG A 163 14.89 -8.81 13.55
CA ARG A 163 15.73 -7.70 13.08
C ARG A 163 14.90 -6.58 12.43
N LEU A 164 13.88 -6.92 11.64
CA LEU A 164 12.96 -5.95 11.03
C LEU A 164 12.17 -5.18 12.09
N VAL A 165 11.65 -5.88 13.10
CA VAL A 165 10.96 -5.25 14.24
C VAL A 165 11.91 -4.32 15.01
N ALA A 166 13.12 -4.77 15.30
CA ALA A 166 14.14 -3.99 15.99
C ALA A 166 14.59 -2.76 15.17
N ALA A 167 14.50 -2.81 13.85
CA ALA A 167 14.78 -1.71 12.94
C ALA A 167 13.61 -0.70 12.84
N GLY A 168 12.42 -1.01 13.38
CA GLY A 168 11.25 -0.12 13.39
C GLY A 168 10.22 -0.37 12.28
N VAL A 169 10.35 -1.48 11.57
CA VAL A 169 9.33 -1.94 10.60
C VAL A 169 8.03 -2.26 11.34
N ARG A 170 6.88 -1.85 10.77
CA ARG A 170 5.57 -1.99 11.41
C ARG A 170 4.70 -3.11 10.85
N SER A 171 5.01 -3.57 9.66
CA SER A 171 4.28 -4.66 9.00
C SER A 171 5.27 -5.61 8.35
N ILE A 172 5.07 -6.92 8.54
CA ILE A 172 5.89 -7.97 7.95
C ILE A 172 4.99 -8.92 7.16
N VAL A 173 5.46 -9.29 5.97
CA VAL A 173 4.81 -10.22 5.05
C VAL A 173 5.77 -11.33 4.67
#